data_567eb0ecc1598cf1a2d09c4973d9c704
#
_entry.id   567eb0ecc1598cf1a2d09c4973d9c704
#
_cell.length_a   1.000
_cell.length_b   1.000
_cell.length_c   1.000
_cell.angle_alpha   90.00
_cell.angle_beta   90.00
_cell.angle_gamma   90.00
#
_symmetry.space_group_name_H-M   'P 1'
#
loop_
_entity.id
_entity.type
_entity.pdbx_description
1 polymer ?
#
loop_
_entity_poly.entity_id
_entity_poly.type
_entity_poly.pdbx_seq_one_letter_code
_entity_poly.pdbx_strand_id
1 'polypeptide(L)'
;MTTIKTSNLGFPRLGRKREWKKAIESYWAKKISKEELDQTLTDLHKENLLLQKYYHLDSIPVGDFSLYDHILDTSLLFNIIPERFQGRTIDDDLLFDIARGNKDHVASALIKWFNTNYHYIVPEWDNVEPKVSRNVLLDRFKYAQSLNVNAHPVIVGPITFVKLSKGGHQTFEEKVKTLLPLYKEVFESLIDAGAEYIQVDEPILVTDDSESYENITREAYDYFEKAGVAKKLVIQTYFERAHLKFLSSLPVGGLGLDFVHDNGYNLKQIEAGDFDKSKTLYAGIIDGRNVWASDIEAKKVLIDKLLAHTNELVIQPSSSLLHVPVSLDDETLDTSVGEGLSLSLIHISDGAREACR
;
A
#
# COMPACT_ATOMS: atom_id res chain seq x y z
N MET A 1 -20.39 -3.82 21.52
CA MET A 1 -19.07 -3.23 21.79
C MET A 1 -18.38 -3.09 20.46
N THR A 2 -17.87 -1.93 20.14
CA THR A 2 -17.07 -1.71 18.91
C THR A 2 -15.77 -2.47 19.00
N THR A 3 -15.40 -3.20 17.96
CA THR A 3 -14.13 -3.94 17.90
C THR A 3 -13.02 -2.99 17.44
N ILE A 4 -11.92 -2.95 18.17
CA ILE A 4 -10.71 -2.23 17.78
C ILE A 4 -9.66 -3.24 17.35
N LYS A 5 -9.08 -3.04 16.17
CA LYS A 5 -7.97 -3.81 15.64
C LYS A 5 -6.82 -2.88 15.22
N THR A 6 -5.68 -3.45 14.95
CA THR A 6 -4.47 -2.75 14.49
C THR A 6 -4.01 -3.28 13.14
N SER A 7 -3.51 -2.38 12.31
CA SER A 7 -2.95 -2.73 10.99
C SER A 7 -1.81 -1.79 10.61
N ASN A 8 -1.22 -2.03 9.44
CA ASN A 8 -0.23 -1.19 8.81
C ASN A 8 -0.53 -1.11 7.30
N LEU A 9 -0.21 0.01 6.63
CA LEU A 9 -0.41 0.17 5.19
C LEU A 9 0.76 -0.35 4.37
N GLY A 10 1.91 -0.52 4.97
CA GLY A 10 3.15 -0.99 4.35
C GLY A 10 4.33 -0.73 5.27
N PHE A 11 5.40 -1.52 5.11
CA PHE A 11 6.56 -1.52 6.00
C PHE A 11 7.85 -1.19 5.25
N PRO A 12 8.85 -0.53 5.90
CA PRO A 12 10.13 -0.23 5.26
C PRO A 12 10.86 -1.49 4.83
N ARG A 13 11.25 -1.58 3.56
CA ARG A 13 11.96 -2.73 2.99
C ARG A 13 13.49 -2.64 3.07
N LEU A 14 14.02 -1.47 3.43
CA LEU A 14 15.45 -1.17 3.36
C LEU A 14 16.31 -2.06 4.26
N GLY A 15 15.75 -2.53 5.40
CA GLY A 15 16.49 -3.23 6.46
C GLY A 15 17.26 -2.27 7.37
N ARG A 16 17.62 -2.71 8.58
CA ARG A 16 18.29 -1.88 9.61
C ARG A 16 19.64 -1.37 9.14
N LYS A 17 20.40 -2.20 8.42
CA LYS A 17 21.77 -1.89 7.89
C LYS A 17 21.77 -1.68 6.37
N ARG A 18 20.58 -1.36 5.79
CA ARG A 18 20.35 -1.18 4.36
C ARG A 18 20.64 -2.44 3.55
N GLU A 19 20.32 -3.61 4.10
CA GLU A 19 20.58 -4.93 3.51
C GLU A 19 19.94 -5.04 2.13
N TRP A 20 18.68 -4.61 1.97
CA TRP A 20 17.96 -4.59 0.71
C TRP A 20 18.76 -3.85 -0.38
N LYS A 21 19.22 -2.62 -0.08
CA LYS A 21 19.96 -1.80 -1.04
C LYS A 21 21.30 -2.45 -1.40
N LYS A 22 22.05 -2.91 -0.37
CA LYS A 22 23.36 -3.53 -0.56
C LYS A 22 23.27 -4.81 -1.40
N ALA A 23 22.28 -5.65 -1.18
CA ALA A 23 22.06 -6.88 -1.93
C ALA A 23 21.77 -6.58 -3.40
N ILE A 24 20.83 -5.68 -3.69
CA ILE A 24 20.48 -5.30 -5.05
C ILE A 24 21.67 -4.67 -5.79
N GLU A 25 22.39 -3.73 -5.17
CA GLU A 25 23.57 -3.12 -5.78
C GLU A 25 24.70 -4.14 -6.02
N SER A 26 24.88 -5.11 -5.13
CA SER A 26 25.85 -6.20 -5.30
C SER A 26 25.47 -7.14 -6.44
N TYR A 27 24.19 -7.46 -6.60
CA TYR A 27 23.69 -8.22 -7.73
C TYR A 27 23.92 -7.49 -9.07
N TRP A 28 23.57 -6.21 -9.14
CA TRP A 28 23.84 -5.39 -10.34
C TRP A 28 25.31 -5.30 -10.69
N ALA A 29 26.17 -5.27 -9.67
CA ALA A 29 27.62 -5.29 -9.84
C ALA A 29 28.20 -6.70 -10.11
N LYS A 30 27.33 -7.74 -10.23
CA LYS A 30 27.69 -9.16 -10.42
C LYS A 30 28.63 -9.70 -9.33
N LYS A 31 28.51 -9.19 -8.11
CA LYS A 31 29.28 -9.63 -6.93
C LYS A 31 28.61 -10.78 -6.19
N ILE A 32 27.30 -10.93 -6.34
CA ILE A 32 26.51 -12.02 -5.79
C ILE A 32 25.64 -12.65 -6.88
N SER A 33 25.25 -13.91 -6.69
CA SER A 33 24.37 -14.64 -7.59
C SER A 33 22.90 -14.22 -7.38
N LYS A 34 22.00 -14.70 -8.27
CA LYS A 34 20.57 -14.49 -8.11
C LYS A 34 20.04 -15.20 -6.86
N GLU A 35 20.54 -16.39 -6.57
CA GLU A 35 20.16 -17.20 -5.42
C GLU A 35 20.56 -16.48 -4.10
N GLU A 36 21.73 -15.88 -4.06
CA GLU A 36 22.20 -15.10 -2.89
C GLU A 36 21.35 -13.83 -2.69
N LEU A 37 20.96 -13.15 -3.78
CA LEU A 37 20.02 -12.03 -3.73
C LEU A 37 18.69 -12.48 -3.16
N ASP A 38 18.08 -13.53 -3.72
CA ASP A 38 16.77 -14.04 -3.33
C ASP A 38 16.75 -14.49 -1.87
N GLN A 39 17.80 -15.16 -1.42
CA GLN A 39 17.92 -15.57 -0.02
C GLN A 39 17.95 -14.35 0.90
N THR A 40 18.79 -13.36 0.60
CA THR A 40 18.91 -12.14 1.41
C THR A 40 17.59 -11.39 1.50
N LEU A 41 16.88 -11.25 0.38
CA LEU A 41 15.58 -10.54 0.34
C LEU A 41 14.48 -11.34 1.04
N THR A 42 14.49 -12.68 0.93
CA THR A 42 13.54 -13.54 1.63
C THR A 42 13.73 -13.47 3.14
N ASP A 43 14.97 -13.51 3.61
CA ASP A 43 15.30 -13.41 5.03
C ASP A 43 14.88 -12.05 5.60
N LEU A 44 15.15 -10.97 4.87
CA LEU A 44 14.75 -9.63 5.27
C LEU A 44 13.23 -9.46 5.29
N HIS A 45 12.52 -9.97 4.27
CA HIS A 45 11.05 -9.95 4.25
C HIS A 45 10.46 -10.73 5.43
N LYS A 46 11.03 -11.91 5.72
CA LYS A 46 10.65 -12.70 6.90
C LYS A 46 10.85 -11.93 8.21
N GLU A 47 12.00 -11.27 8.36
CA GLU A 47 12.29 -10.45 9.55
C GLU A 47 11.25 -9.34 9.70
N ASN A 48 10.92 -8.61 8.62
CA ASN A 48 9.92 -7.56 8.62
C ASN A 48 8.52 -8.06 9.01
N LEU A 49 8.10 -9.20 8.50
CA LEU A 49 6.81 -9.81 8.86
C LEU A 49 6.76 -10.22 10.33
N LEU A 50 7.81 -10.88 10.82
CA LEU A 50 7.89 -11.34 12.20
C LEU A 50 8.04 -10.18 13.19
N LEU A 51 8.69 -9.08 12.82
CA LEU A 51 8.79 -7.87 13.64
C LEU A 51 7.40 -7.25 13.85
N GLN A 52 6.60 -7.09 12.80
CA GLN A 52 5.23 -6.58 12.91
C GLN A 52 4.35 -7.52 13.76
N LYS A 53 4.49 -8.83 13.60
CA LYS A 53 3.82 -9.82 14.45
C LYS A 53 4.26 -9.72 15.92
N TYR A 54 5.54 -9.49 16.19
CA TYR A 54 6.07 -9.28 17.54
C TYR A 54 5.45 -8.07 18.22
N TYR A 55 5.17 -6.99 17.48
CA TYR A 55 4.42 -5.83 17.96
C TYR A 55 2.91 -6.04 18.02
N HIS A 56 2.44 -7.26 17.81
CA HIS A 56 1.03 -7.67 17.93
C HIS A 56 0.06 -6.90 17.01
N LEU A 57 0.49 -6.55 15.79
CA LEU A 57 -0.46 -6.07 14.79
C LEU A 57 -1.44 -7.19 14.43
N ASP A 58 -2.74 -6.87 14.42
CA ASP A 58 -3.79 -7.83 14.09
C ASP A 58 -3.79 -8.21 12.62
N SER A 59 -3.36 -7.30 11.73
CA SER A 59 -3.22 -7.58 10.30
C SER A 59 -1.97 -6.89 9.73
N ILE A 60 -1.19 -7.64 8.94
CA ILE A 60 0.13 -7.24 8.46
C ILE A 60 0.12 -7.17 6.92
N PRO A 61 0.57 -6.06 6.30
CA PRO A 61 0.55 -5.91 4.85
C PRO A 61 1.55 -6.84 4.16
N VAL A 62 1.17 -7.34 2.99
CA VAL A 62 2.04 -8.02 2.03
C VAL A 62 1.80 -7.47 0.62
N GLY A 63 2.86 -7.36 -0.18
CA GLY A 63 2.83 -6.69 -1.48
C GLY A 63 3.62 -5.37 -1.48
N ASP A 64 3.92 -4.85 -0.31
CA ASP A 64 4.72 -3.66 -0.04
C ASP A 64 6.24 -3.88 -0.18
N PHE A 65 6.71 -5.13 -0.06
CA PHE A 65 8.13 -5.51 -0.20
C PHE A 65 8.51 -5.67 -1.67
N SER A 66 8.53 -4.58 -2.44
CA SER A 66 8.90 -4.58 -3.86
C SER A 66 10.41 -4.55 -4.08
N LEU A 67 10.88 -5.10 -5.22
CA LEU A 67 12.31 -5.06 -5.60
C LEU A 67 12.74 -3.67 -6.05
N TYR A 68 11.84 -2.90 -6.61
CA TYR A 68 12.10 -1.51 -7.03
C TYR A 68 10.98 -0.60 -6.54
N ASP A 69 9.76 -0.71 -7.08
CA ASP A 69 8.58 -0.01 -6.61
C ASP A 69 7.29 -0.82 -6.89
N HIS A 70 6.23 -0.51 -6.16
CA HIS A 70 4.96 -1.24 -6.21
C HIS A 70 4.14 -0.95 -7.49
N ILE A 71 4.37 0.19 -8.17
CA ILE A 71 3.76 0.49 -9.46
C ILE A 71 4.37 -0.39 -10.55
N LEU A 72 5.70 -0.59 -10.53
CA LEU A 72 6.38 -1.49 -11.45
C LEU A 72 5.98 -2.95 -11.21
N ASP A 73 5.85 -3.38 -9.94
CA ASP A 73 5.31 -4.71 -9.60
C ASP A 73 3.90 -4.90 -10.20
N THR A 74 3.03 -3.88 -10.10
CA THR A 74 1.68 -3.89 -10.69
C THR A 74 1.71 -3.90 -12.22
N SER A 75 2.66 -3.17 -12.84
CA SER A 75 2.87 -3.20 -14.28
C SER A 75 3.21 -4.60 -14.78
N LEU A 76 4.14 -5.28 -14.11
CA LEU A 76 4.53 -6.65 -14.45
C LEU A 76 3.41 -7.66 -14.18
N LEU A 77 2.64 -7.47 -13.10
CA LEU A 77 1.47 -8.29 -12.80
C LEU A 77 0.46 -8.29 -13.96
N PHE A 78 0.23 -7.12 -14.56
CA PHE A 78 -0.73 -6.95 -15.65
C PHE A 78 -0.11 -6.96 -17.05
N ASN A 79 1.16 -7.39 -17.19
CA ASN A 79 1.88 -7.42 -18.47
C ASN A 79 1.94 -6.06 -19.19
N ILE A 80 1.93 -4.97 -18.43
CA ILE A 80 2.10 -3.62 -18.98
C ILE A 80 3.60 -3.34 -19.06
N ILE A 81 4.21 -3.87 -20.12
CA ILE A 81 5.65 -3.86 -20.34
C ILE A 81 5.95 -2.90 -21.49
N PRO A 82 6.86 -1.91 -21.32
CA PRO A 82 7.23 -0.99 -22.39
C PRO A 82 7.64 -1.75 -23.66
N GLU A 83 7.20 -1.27 -24.84
CA GLU A 83 7.37 -1.94 -26.13
C GLU A 83 8.81 -2.42 -26.36
N ARG A 84 9.81 -1.61 -25.99
CA ARG A 84 11.24 -1.93 -26.13
C ARG A 84 11.73 -3.09 -25.28
N PHE A 85 10.94 -3.56 -24.32
CA PHE A 85 11.26 -4.70 -23.43
C PHE A 85 10.34 -5.89 -23.64
N GLN A 86 9.36 -5.83 -24.54
CA GLN A 86 8.41 -6.92 -24.80
C GLN A 86 9.10 -8.17 -25.37
N GLY A 87 8.41 -9.32 -25.25
CA GLY A 87 8.92 -10.61 -25.75
C GLY A 87 9.96 -11.28 -24.85
N ARG A 88 10.29 -10.69 -23.72
CA ARG A 88 11.19 -11.24 -22.71
C ARG A 88 10.42 -12.00 -21.62
N THR A 89 11.12 -12.89 -20.91
CA THR A 89 10.61 -13.52 -19.69
C THR A 89 10.36 -12.45 -18.62
N ILE A 90 9.23 -12.54 -17.94
CA ILE A 90 8.87 -11.60 -16.86
C ILE A 90 9.53 -12.10 -15.57
N ASP A 91 10.74 -11.62 -15.32
CA ASP A 91 11.58 -11.93 -14.18
C ASP A 91 12.13 -10.64 -13.52
N ASP A 92 13.01 -10.80 -12.54
CA ASP A 92 13.60 -9.68 -11.84
C ASP A 92 14.62 -8.93 -12.70
N ASP A 93 15.26 -9.59 -13.66
CA ASP A 93 16.20 -8.93 -14.59
C ASP A 93 15.44 -8.00 -15.54
N LEU A 94 14.27 -8.43 -16.02
CA LEU A 94 13.37 -7.54 -16.78
C LEU A 94 12.92 -6.35 -15.93
N LEU A 95 12.52 -6.59 -14.68
CA LEU A 95 12.13 -5.53 -13.74
C LEU A 95 13.25 -4.49 -13.58
N PHE A 96 14.48 -4.93 -13.36
CA PHE A 96 15.63 -4.04 -13.23
C PHE A 96 15.97 -3.31 -14.53
N ASP A 97 15.84 -3.95 -15.69
CA ASP A 97 16.08 -3.32 -16.98
C ASP A 97 15.05 -2.23 -17.28
N ILE A 98 13.77 -2.43 -16.96
CA ILE A 98 12.73 -1.41 -17.08
C ILE A 98 13.05 -0.21 -16.19
N ALA A 99 13.48 -0.49 -14.94
CA ALA A 99 13.75 0.55 -13.95
C ALA A 99 15.04 1.35 -14.22
N ARG A 100 16.06 0.74 -14.81
CA ARG A 100 17.40 1.32 -14.92
C ARG A 100 17.91 1.50 -16.34
N GLY A 101 17.24 0.84 -17.29
CA GLY A 101 17.78 0.65 -18.63
C GLY A 101 18.91 -0.37 -18.68
N ASN A 102 19.29 -0.70 -19.89
CA ASN A 102 20.44 -1.55 -20.18
C ASN A 102 21.22 -0.98 -21.36
N LYS A 103 22.21 -1.74 -21.88
CA LYS A 103 23.06 -1.30 -22.99
C LYS A 103 22.28 -0.99 -24.29
N ASP A 104 21.11 -1.61 -24.49
CA ASP A 104 20.31 -1.55 -25.71
C ASP A 104 19.10 -0.64 -25.58
N HIS A 105 18.56 -0.46 -24.36
CA HIS A 105 17.31 0.25 -24.10
C HIS A 105 17.38 1.19 -22.91
N VAL A 106 16.78 2.36 -23.08
CA VAL A 106 16.65 3.36 -22.00
C VAL A 106 15.62 2.93 -20.95
N ALA A 107 15.84 3.34 -19.71
CA ALA A 107 14.89 3.14 -18.60
C ALA A 107 13.55 3.82 -18.87
N SER A 108 12.52 3.35 -18.19
CA SER A 108 11.27 4.08 -18.05
C SER A 108 11.43 5.30 -17.16
N ALA A 109 10.53 6.27 -17.29
CA ALA A 109 10.59 7.50 -16.50
C ALA A 109 10.40 7.21 -15.00
N LEU A 110 11.14 7.95 -14.17
CA LEU A 110 11.06 7.91 -12.72
C LEU A 110 10.43 9.21 -12.22
N ILE A 111 9.30 9.12 -11.53
CA ILE A 111 8.53 10.28 -11.03
C ILE A 111 8.25 10.11 -9.54
N LYS A 112 8.07 11.22 -8.82
CA LYS A 112 7.71 11.21 -7.40
C LYS A 112 6.34 10.58 -7.17
N TRP A 113 6.27 9.75 -6.14
CA TRP A 113 5.02 9.26 -5.58
C TRP A 113 4.34 10.38 -4.80
N PHE A 114 3.40 11.07 -5.45
CA PHE A 114 2.70 12.23 -4.90
C PHE A 114 3.68 13.30 -4.33
N ASN A 115 3.43 13.81 -3.15
CA ASN A 115 4.27 14.80 -2.47
C ASN A 115 5.35 14.18 -1.55
N THR A 116 5.74 12.93 -1.79
CA THR A 116 6.77 12.21 -0.99
C THR A 116 8.14 12.26 -1.66
N ASN A 117 9.16 11.76 -0.96
CA ASN A 117 10.49 11.52 -1.53
C ASN A 117 10.62 10.13 -2.19
N TYR A 118 9.58 9.31 -2.13
CA TYR A 118 9.52 8.05 -2.84
C TYR A 118 9.25 8.27 -4.32
N HIS A 119 9.82 7.43 -5.18
CA HIS A 119 9.65 7.52 -6.63
C HIS A 119 9.14 6.19 -7.18
N TYR A 120 8.40 6.25 -8.27
CA TYR A 120 7.89 5.07 -8.97
C TYR A 120 8.29 5.12 -10.45
N ILE A 121 8.36 3.95 -11.08
CA ILE A 121 8.59 3.79 -12.51
C ILE A 121 7.24 3.94 -13.23
N VAL A 122 7.19 4.87 -14.18
CA VAL A 122 5.96 5.19 -14.92
C VAL A 122 5.60 4.06 -15.88
N PRO A 123 4.41 3.42 -15.74
CA PRO A 123 3.93 2.42 -16.67
C PRO A 123 3.71 3.03 -18.08
N GLU A 124 4.07 2.29 -19.12
CA GLU A 124 3.94 2.71 -20.53
C GLU A 124 2.94 1.80 -21.26
N TRP A 125 1.92 2.41 -21.89
CA TRP A 125 0.81 1.69 -22.53
C TRP A 125 0.95 1.50 -24.04
N ASP A 126 2.09 1.84 -24.63
CA ASP A 126 2.27 1.72 -26.07
C ASP A 126 2.39 0.24 -26.47
N ASN A 127 1.48 -0.21 -27.35
CA ASN A 127 1.42 -1.56 -27.88
C ASN A 127 1.41 -2.71 -26.84
N VAL A 128 0.77 -2.48 -25.67
CA VAL A 128 0.64 -3.49 -24.62
C VAL A 128 -0.60 -4.37 -24.81
N GLU A 129 -0.49 -5.62 -24.39
CA GLU A 129 -1.59 -6.56 -24.28
C GLU A 129 -1.78 -6.94 -22.80
N PRO A 130 -2.62 -6.21 -22.03
CA PRO A 130 -2.81 -6.46 -20.61
C PRO A 130 -3.38 -7.84 -20.35
N LYS A 131 -2.77 -8.56 -19.42
CA LYS A 131 -3.22 -9.88 -18.90
C LYS A 131 -2.57 -10.13 -17.54
N VAL A 132 -3.18 -10.97 -16.72
CA VAL A 132 -2.51 -11.43 -15.50
C VAL A 132 -1.32 -12.31 -15.87
N SER A 133 -0.15 -11.95 -15.38
CA SER A 133 1.10 -12.65 -15.67
C SER A 133 1.82 -13.07 -14.37
N ARG A 134 2.77 -12.30 -13.90
CA ARG A 134 3.55 -12.62 -12.70
C ARG A 134 2.83 -12.18 -11.43
N ASN A 135 2.05 -13.04 -10.78
CA ASN A 135 1.34 -12.73 -9.54
C ASN A 135 2.20 -12.95 -8.29
N VAL A 136 3.24 -12.12 -8.12
CA VAL A 136 4.13 -12.12 -6.94
C VAL A 136 3.36 -11.80 -5.65
N LEU A 137 2.25 -11.06 -5.74
CA LEU A 137 1.44 -10.70 -4.58
C LEU A 137 0.82 -11.96 -3.92
N LEU A 138 0.28 -12.87 -4.74
CA LEU A 138 -0.26 -14.14 -4.25
C LEU A 138 0.83 -15.01 -3.60
N ASP A 139 2.03 -15.04 -4.18
CA ASP A 139 3.15 -15.81 -3.65
C ASP A 139 3.60 -15.25 -2.28
N ARG A 140 3.70 -13.93 -2.15
CA ARG A 140 4.03 -13.25 -0.88
C ARG A 140 2.96 -13.46 0.18
N PHE A 141 1.68 -13.45 -0.22
CA PHE A 141 0.58 -13.73 0.70
C PHE A 141 0.64 -15.15 1.25
N LYS A 142 0.82 -16.16 0.38
CA LYS A 142 1.01 -17.56 0.78
C LYS A 142 2.26 -17.75 1.64
N TYR A 143 3.33 -17.05 1.34
CA TYR A 143 4.54 -17.07 2.15
C TYR A 143 4.30 -16.56 3.58
N ALA A 144 3.62 -15.43 3.73
CA ALA A 144 3.26 -14.91 5.06
C ALA A 144 2.37 -15.89 5.84
N GLN A 145 1.40 -16.53 5.18
CA GLN A 145 0.58 -17.59 5.79
C GLN A 145 1.43 -18.77 6.28
N SER A 146 2.46 -19.18 5.53
CA SER A 146 3.38 -20.26 5.93
C SER A 146 4.17 -19.93 7.21
N LEU A 147 4.32 -18.65 7.53
CA LEU A 147 4.93 -18.14 8.76
C LEU A 147 3.90 -17.92 9.90
N ASN A 148 2.65 -18.35 9.71
CA ASN A 148 1.54 -18.07 10.62
C ASN A 148 1.38 -16.57 10.93
N VAL A 149 1.55 -15.74 9.90
CA VAL A 149 1.29 -14.30 9.95
C VAL A 149 -0.12 -14.06 9.44
N ASN A 150 -0.95 -13.33 10.20
CA ASN A 150 -2.24 -12.85 9.72
C ASN A 150 -1.98 -11.67 8.77
N ALA A 151 -1.94 -11.96 7.48
CA ALA A 151 -1.56 -11.00 6.45
C ALA A 151 -2.78 -10.55 5.63
N HIS A 152 -2.68 -9.31 5.10
CA HIS A 152 -3.58 -8.83 4.06
C HIS A 152 -2.79 -8.38 2.82
N PRO A 153 -3.25 -8.72 1.62
CA PRO A 153 -2.64 -8.25 0.39
C PRO A 153 -2.85 -6.75 0.16
N VAL A 154 -1.83 -6.09 -0.38
CA VAL A 154 -1.85 -4.67 -0.75
C VAL A 154 -1.55 -4.53 -2.23
N ILE A 155 -2.40 -3.81 -2.95
CA ILE A 155 -2.23 -3.51 -4.38
C ILE A 155 -2.63 -2.07 -4.68
N VAL A 156 -1.96 -1.44 -5.62
CA VAL A 156 -2.39 -0.14 -6.14
C VAL A 156 -3.69 -0.31 -6.91
N GLY A 157 -4.66 0.55 -6.66
CA GLY A 157 -5.96 0.48 -7.30
C GLY A 157 -5.94 0.92 -8.77
N PRO A 158 -6.95 0.51 -9.55
CA PRO A 158 -6.97 0.73 -11.00
C PRO A 158 -7.01 2.21 -11.38
N ILE A 159 -7.64 3.07 -10.58
CA ILE A 159 -7.74 4.51 -10.87
C ILE A 159 -6.38 5.17 -10.71
N THR A 160 -5.73 4.95 -9.58
CA THR A 160 -4.38 5.46 -9.31
C THR A 160 -3.37 4.91 -10.32
N PHE A 161 -3.38 3.60 -10.57
CA PHE A 161 -2.44 2.97 -11.49
C PHE A 161 -2.51 3.57 -12.90
N VAL A 162 -3.72 3.70 -13.45
CA VAL A 162 -3.90 4.29 -14.81
C VAL A 162 -3.53 5.76 -14.82
N LYS A 163 -3.89 6.53 -13.78
CA LYS A 163 -3.53 7.96 -13.70
C LYS A 163 -2.03 8.21 -13.69
N LEU A 164 -1.28 7.32 -13.06
CA LEU A 164 0.18 7.40 -12.94
C LEU A 164 0.91 6.85 -14.18
N SER A 165 0.20 6.31 -15.15
CA SER A 165 0.74 5.72 -16.37
C SER A 165 0.73 6.71 -17.55
N LYS A 166 1.43 6.39 -18.63
CA LYS A 166 1.50 7.20 -19.85
C LYS A 166 1.40 6.35 -21.12
N GLY A 167 1.26 7.02 -22.26
CA GLY A 167 1.25 6.39 -23.62
C GLY A 167 -0.05 5.64 -23.93
N GLY A 168 -0.05 4.95 -25.08
CA GLY A 168 -1.22 4.26 -25.62
C GLY A 168 -2.24 5.19 -26.23
N HIS A 169 -3.15 4.63 -27.05
CA HIS A 169 -4.21 5.38 -27.73
C HIS A 169 -5.54 5.41 -27.00
N GLN A 170 -5.68 4.54 -25.96
CA GLN A 170 -6.89 4.44 -25.16
C GLN A 170 -7.05 5.65 -24.23
N THR A 171 -8.29 6.05 -24.00
CA THR A 171 -8.63 7.05 -22.99
C THR A 171 -8.34 6.53 -21.59
N PHE A 172 -8.38 7.40 -20.60
CA PHE A 172 -8.23 7.03 -19.20
C PHE A 172 -9.27 5.97 -18.78
N GLU A 173 -10.55 6.20 -19.11
CA GLU A 173 -11.66 5.30 -18.78
C GLU A 173 -11.53 3.94 -19.49
N GLU A 174 -11.11 3.93 -20.75
CA GLU A 174 -10.89 2.69 -21.51
C GLU A 174 -9.77 1.86 -20.87
N LYS A 175 -8.67 2.47 -20.45
CA LYS A 175 -7.58 1.77 -19.75
C LYS A 175 -8.05 1.19 -18.42
N VAL A 176 -8.79 1.97 -17.62
CA VAL A 176 -9.38 1.46 -16.37
C VAL A 176 -10.25 0.26 -16.68
N LYS A 177 -11.21 0.37 -17.62
CA LYS A 177 -12.12 -0.73 -17.99
C LYS A 177 -11.40 -1.97 -18.49
N THR A 178 -10.30 -1.82 -19.21
CA THR A 178 -9.45 -2.92 -19.67
C THR A 178 -8.84 -3.70 -18.48
N LEU A 179 -8.50 -3.01 -17.39
CA LEU A 179 -7.89 -3.63 -16.22
C LEU A 179 -8.90 -4.30 -15.27
N LEU A 180 -10.18 -3.88 -15.24
CA LEU A 180 -11.14 -4.40 -14.27
C LEU A 180 -11.25 -5.93 -14.25
N PRO A 181 -11.34 -6.65 -15.41
CA PRO A 181 -11.35 -8.11 -15.41
C PRO A 181 -10.08 -8.73 -14.83
N LEU A 182 -8.92 -8.09 -15.02
CA LEU A 182 -7.63 -8.57 -14.53
C LEU A 182 -7.50 -8.35 -13.01
N TYR A 183 -7.93 -7.19 -12.52
CA TYR A 183 -8.03 -6.96 -11.07
C TYR A 183 -8.97 -7.96 -10.40
N LYS A 184 -10.14 -8.24 -11.02
CA LYS A 184 -11.07 -9.27 -10.55
C LYS A 184 -10.38 -10.62 -10.40
N GLU A 185 -9.65 -11.08 -11.42
CA GLU A 185 -8.91 -12.35 -11.39
C GLU A 185 -7.91 -12.39 -10.23
N VAL A 186 -7.15 -11.31 -10.03
CA VAL A 186 -6.21 -11.18 -8.91
C VAL A 186 -6.94 -11.22 -7.57
N PHE A 187 -8.03 -10.46 -7.41
CA PHE A 187 -8.80 -10.45 -6.18
C PHE A 187 -9.39 -11.81 -5.85
N GLU A 188 -9.98 -12.49 -6.83
CA GLU A 188 -10.49 -13.86 -6.65
C GLU A 188 -9.39 -14.82 -6.21
N SER A 189 -8.21 -14.78 -6.84
CA SER A 189 -7.10 -15.64 -6.46
C SER A 189 -6.61 -15.43 -5.02
N LEU A 190 -6.64 -14.20 -4.54
CA LEU A 190 -6.27 -13.84 -3.16
C LEU A 190 -7.35 -14.25 -2.16
N ILE A 191 -8.63 -14.05 -2.49
CA ILE A 191 -9.77 -14.48 -1.67
C ILE A 191 -9.80 -15.99 -1.55
N ASP A 192 -9.60 -16.73 -2.65
CA ASP A 192 -9.53 -18.19 -2.68
C ASP A 192 -8.34 -18.73 -1.88
N ALA A 193 -7.24 -17.97 -1.82
CA ALA A 193 -6.11 -18.27 -0.94
C ALA A 193 -6.36 -17.92 0.55
N GLY A 194 -7.53 -17.36 0.90
CA GLY A 194 -7.94 -17.09 2.27
C GLY A 194 -7.72 -15.66 2.74
N ALA A 195 -7.56 -14.67 1.85
CA ALA A 195 -7.50 -13.27 2.25
C ALA A 195 -8.82 -12.82 2.89
N GLU A 196 -8.75 -12.31 4.13
CA GLU A 196 -9.93 -11.76 4.81
C GLU A 196 -10.42 -10.49 4.12
N TYR A 197 -9.48 -9.63 3.72
CA TYR A 197 -9.69 -8.44 2.91
C TYR A 197 -8.44 -8.15 2.06
N ILE A 198 -8.59 -7.26 1.09
CA ILE A 198 -7.52 -6.79 0.21
C ILE A 198 -7.49 -5.27 0.30
N GLN A 199 -6.33 -4.72 0.65
CA GLN A 199 -6.08 -3.28 0.62
C GLN A 199 -5.86 -2.83 -0.82
N VAL A 200 -6.66 -1.85 -1.26
CA VAL A 200 -6.56 -1.23 -2.58
C VAL A 200 -6.18 0.23 -2.40
N ASP A 201 -4.97 0.59 -2.77
CA ASP A 201 -4.43 1.94 -2.58
C ASP A 201 -4.88 2.87 -3.70
N GLU A 202 -5.72 3.84 -3.35
CA GLU A 202 -6.27 4.86 -4.27
C GLU A 202 -5.98 6.30 -3.79
N PRO A 203 -4.72 6.67 -3.57
CA PRO A 203 -4.38 8.03 -3.12
C PRO A 203 -4.73 9.13 -4.15
N ILE A 204 -4.98 8.78 -5.39
CA ILE A 204 -5.47 9.75 -6.40
C ILE A 204 -6.83 10.35 -6.01
N LEU A 205 -7.63 9.64 -5.21
CA LEU A 205 -8.97 10.07 -4.80
C LEU A 205 -8.97 11.17 -3.72
N VAL A 206 -7.79 11.65 -3.31
CA VAL A 206 -7.65 12.81 -2.39
C VAL A 206 -6.92 14.00 -3.03
N THR A 207 -6.62 13.94 -4.32
CA THR A 207 -6.01 15.06 -5.05
C THR A 207 -7.04 16.13 -5.40
N ASP A 208 -6.59 17.32 -5.75
CA ASP A 208 -7.47 18.46 -6.07
C ASP A 208 -8.41 18.18 -7.26
N ASP A 209 -8.04 17.28 -8.16
CA ASP A 209 -8.82 16.86 -9.33
C ASP A 209 -9.62 15.55 -9.08
N SER A 210 -9.70 15.07 -7.85
CA SER A 210 -10.32 13.78 -7.47
C SER A 210 -11.78 13.64 -7.89
N GLU A 211 -12.56 14.71 -7.89
CA GLU A 211 -13.96 14.72 -8.34
C GLU A 211 -14.10 14.28 -9.80
N SER A 212 -13.10 14.55 -10.63
CA SER A 212 -13.11 14.13 -12.05
C SER A 212 -13.06 12.61 -12.23
N TYR A 213 -12.62 11.86 -11.20
CA TYR A 213 -12.51 10.40 -11.22
C TYR A 213 -13.70 9.68 -10.59
N GLU A 214 -14.65 10.39 -9.96
CA GLU A 214 -15.75 9.77 -9.23
C GLU A 214 -16.59 8.81 -10.09
N ASN A 215 -16.93 9.22 -11.32
CA ASN A 215 -17.76 8.40 -12.21
C ASN A 215 -17.07 7.07 -12.55
N ILE A 216 -15.83 7.12 -13.02
CA ILE A 216 -15.11 5.89 -13.40
C ILE A 216 -14.75 5.04 -12.15
N THR A 217 -14.51 5.67 -11.00
CA THR A 217 -14.32 4.96 -9.74
C THR A 217 -15.59 4.20 -9.36
N ARG A 218 -16.77 4.83 -9.44
CA ARG A 218 -18.06 4.15 -9.20
C ARG A 218 -18.23 2.99 -10.16
N GLU A 219 -18.05 3.19 -11.47
CA GLU A 219 -18.16 2.11 -12.46
C GLU A 219 -17.22 0.93 -12.13
N ALA A 220 -15.99 1.21 -11.70
CA ALA A 220 -15.01 0.19 -11.35
C ALA A 220 -15.45 -0.62 -10.12
N TYR A 221 -15.87 0.04 -9.03
CA TYR A 221 -16.25 -0.66 -7.82
C TYR A 221 -17.63 -1.32 -7.92
N ASP A 222 -18.56 -0.80 -8.72
CA ASP A 222 -19.81 -1.49 -9.09
C ASP A 222 -19.53 -2.75 -9.94
N TYR A 223 -18.52 -2.74 -10.79
CA TYR A 223 -18.05 -3.95 -11.49
C TYR A 223 -17.57 -5.02 -10.49
N PHE A 224 -16.77 -4.64 -9.48
CA PHE A 224 -16.30 -5.56 -8.45
C PHE A 224 -17.44 -6.05 -7.53
N GLU A 225 -18.46 -5.24 -7.30
CA GLU A 225 -19.68 -5.66 -6.59
C GLU A 225 -20.42 -6.75 -7.37
N LYS A 226 -20.67 -6.52 -8.68
CA LYS A 226 -21.30 -7.52 -9.55
C LYS A 226 -20.50 -8.80 -9.64
N ALA A 227 -19.16 -8.71 -9.52
CA ALA A 227 -18.27 -9.87 -9.45
C ALA A 227 -18.26 -10.57 -8.07
N GLY A 228 -18.90 -10.00 -7.05
CA GLY A 228 -18.99 -10.57 -5.70
C GLY A 228 -17.74 -10.36 -4.83
N VAL A 229 -16.76 -9.56 -5.27
CA VAL A 229 -15.49 -9.36 -4.55
C VAL A 229 -15.43 -8.04 -3.76
N ALA A 230 -16.27 -7.04 -4.07
CA ALA A 230 -16.16 -5.69 -3.54
C ALA A 230 -16.19 -5.61 -2.00
N LYS A 231 -16.96 -6.44 -1.33
CA LYS A 231 -17.06 -6.46 0.15
C LYS A 231 -15.75 -6.92 0.83
N LYS A 232 -14.84 -7.54 0.09
CA LYS A 232 -13.50 -7.89 0.55
C LYS A 232 -12.46 -6.80 0.27
N LEU A 233 -12.84 -5.72 -0.42
CA LEU A 233 -11.93 -4.62 -0.75
C LEU A 233 -12.01 -3.52 0.32
N VAL A 234 -10.84 -3.00 0.67
CA VAL A 234 -10.67 -1.82 1.52
C VAL A 234 -9.95 -0.76 0.71
N ILE A 235 -10.64 0.33 0.37
CA ILE A 235 -10.01 1.46 -0.30
C ILE A 235 -9.20 2.25 0.73
N GLN A 236 -7.89 2.38 0.48
CA GLN A 236 -7.02 3.24 1.28
C GLN A 236 -6.75 4.55 0.55
N THR A 237 -7.15 5.65 1.17
CA THR A 237 -6.78 6.99 0.79
C THR A 237 -5.85 7.58 1.86
N TYR A 238 -4.82 8.30 1.45
CA TYR A 238 -3.83 8.86 2.37
C TYR A 238 -3.22 10.13 1.78
N PHE A 239 -2.51 10.92 2.62
CA PHE A 239 -1.82 12.18 2.35
C PHE A 239 -2.68 13.44 2.45
N GLU A 240 -4.03 13.37 2.36
CA GLU A 240 -4.90 14.55 2.33
C GLU A 240 -6.34 14.19 2.76
N ARG A 241 -7.20 15.18 2.78
CA ARG A 241 -8.64 15.04 3.02
C ARG A 241 -9.32 14.24 1.91
N ALA A 242 -10.29 13.42 2.28
CA ALA A 242 -11.08 12.60 1.35
C ALA A 242 -12.49 13.19 1.13
N HIS A 243 -13.09 12.95 -0.04
CA HIS A 243 -14.52 13.19 -0.25
C HIS A 243 -15.32 12.00 0.31
N LEU A 244 -15.54 12.02 1.64
CA LEU A 244 -16.04 10.86 2.37
C LEU A 244 -17.44 10.43 1.93
N LYS A 245 -18.34 11.38 1.65
CA LYS A 245 -19.70 11.07 1.17
C LYS A 245 -19.68 10.23 -0.11
N PHE A 246 -18.78 10.54 -1.04
CA PHE A 246 -18.58 9.75 -2.25
C PHE A 246 -18.01 8.38 -1.91
N LEU A 247 -16.88 8.31 -1.21
CA LEU A 247 -16.21 7.05 -0.88
C LEU A 247 -17.12 6.10 -0.09
N SER A 248 -17.88 6.64 0.85
CA SER A 248 -18.83 5.87 1.66
C SER A 248 -19.96 5.25 0.83
N SER A 249 -20.30 5.84 -0.31
CA SER A 249 -21.32 5.31 -1.22
C SER A 249 -20.84 4.15 -2.09
N LEU A 250 -19.51 3.88 -2.15
CA LEU A 250 -18.96 2.77 -2.93
C LEU A 250 -19.23 1.42 -2.23
N PRO A 251 -19.42 0.32 -2.97
CA PRO A 251 -19.85 -0.97 -2.41
C PRO A 251 -18.75 -1.79 -1.74
N VAL A 252 -17.75 -1.14 -1.15
CA VAL A 252 -16.57 -1.79 -0.51
C VAL A 252 -16.82 -2.13 0.95
N GLY A 253 -15.98 -3.02 1.52
CA GLY A 253 -16.06 -3.47 2.91
C GLY A 253 -15.45 -2.49 3.91
N GLY A 254 -14.50 -1.68 3.50
CA GLY A 254 -13.84 -0.71 4.39
C GLY A 254 -13.25 0.49 3.68
N LEU A 255 -12.99 1.53 4.46
CA LEU A 255 -12.34 2.77 4.00
C LEU A 255 -11.20 3.16 4.93
N GLY A 256 -10.04 3.46 4.35
CA GLY A 256 -8.90 4.02 5.04
C GLY A 256 -8.78 5.52 4.81
N LEU A 257 -8.67 6.25 5.91
CA LEU A 257 -8.64 7.71 5.91
C LEU A 257 -7.44 8.23 6.72
N ASP A 258 -6.83 9.30 6.25
CA ASP A 258 -5.76 10.02 6.94
C ASP A 258 -6.36 11.04 7.93
N PHE A 259 -6.05 10.91 9.22
CA PHE A 259 -6.46 11.83 10.28
C PHE A 259 -5.28 12.66 10.81
N VAL A 260 -4.15 12.66 10.11
CA VAL A 260 -2.95 13.43 10.46
C VAL A 260 -2.78 14.63 9.53
N HIS A 261 -2.91 14.42 8.21
CA HIS A 261 -2.65 15.43 7.20
C HIS A 261 -3.92 16.08 6.62
N ASP A 262 -5.09 15.68 7.08
CA ASP A 262 -6.41 16.13 6.59
C ASP A 262 -6.88 17.46 7.21
N ASN A 263 -6.12 18.07 8.10
CA ASN A 263 -6.52 19.28 8.85
C ASN A 263 -7.87 19.12 9.62
N GLY A 264 -8.18 17.89 10.07
CA GLY A 264 -9.39 17.54 10.80
C GLY A 264 -10.66 17.51 9.93
N TYR A 265 -10.50 17.49 8.61
CA TYR A 265 -11.63 17.48 7.68
C TYR A 265 -12.37 16.14 7.68
N ASN A 266 -11.65 15.03 7.67
CA ASN A 266 -12.25 13.70 7.65
C ASN A 266 -13.08 13.42 8.91
N LEU A 267 -12.59 13.84 10.09
CA LEU A 267 -13.37 13.72 11.33
C LEU A 267 -14.67 14.52 11.26
N LYS A 268 -14.64 15.75 10.75
CA LYS A 268 -15.86 16.57 10.60
C LYS A 268 -16.89 15.94 9.70
N GLN A 269 -16.49 15.31 8.59
CA GLN A 269 -17.41 14.58 7.72
C GLN A 269 -18.00 13.34 8.42
N ILE A 270 -17.20 12.61 9.21
CA ILE A 270 -17.68 11.48 10.01
C ILE A 270 -18.71 11.96 11.04
N GLU A 271 -18.43 13.04 11.76
CA GLU A 271 -19.36 13.64 12.73
C GLU A 271 -20.63 14.17 12.06
N ALA A 272 -20.56 14.62 10.81
CA ALA A 272 -21.72 15.03 9.99
C ALA A 272 -22.56 13.86 9.48
N GLY A 273 -22.09 12.60 9.63
CA GLY A 273 -22.81 11.40 9.23
C GLY A 273 -22.55 10.92 7.81
N ASP A 274 -21.48 11.41 7.17
CA ASP A 274 -21.12 11.01 5.81
C ASP A 274 -20.45 9.62 5.74
N PHE A 275 -20.10 9.01 6.88
CA PHE A 275 -19.53 7.65 6.95
C PHE A 275 -20.62 6.59 7.10
N ASP A 276 -20.59 5.58 6.22
CA ASP A 276 -21.47 4.39 6.32
C ASP A 276 -20.94 3.43 7.40
N LYS A 277 -21.63 3.36 8.54
CA LYS A 277 -21.26 2.52 9.70
C LYS A 277 -21.27 1.01 9.41
N SER A 278 -21.77 0.56 8.27
CA SER A 278 -21.69 -0.83 7.84
C SER A 278 -20.30 -1.23 7.33
N LYS A 279 -19.42 -0.24 7.10
CA LYS A 279 -18.03 -0.42 6.66
C LYS A 279 -17.08 -0.39 7.84
N THR A 280 -15.97 -1.08 7.71
CA THR A 280 -14.83 -0.95 8.62
C THR A 280 -14.10 0.37 8.35
N LEU A 281 -13.87 1.17 9.41
CA LEU A 281 -13.04 2.37 9.34
C LEU A 281 -11.58 2.02 9.66
N TYR A 282 -10.69 2.24 8.69
CA TYR A 282 -9.25 2.15 8.88
C TYR A 282 -8.70 3.56 9.13
N ALA A 283 -8.45 3.87 10.39
CA ALA A 283 -8.10 5.21 10.82
C ALA A 283 -6.59 5.41 10.88
N GLY A 284 -6.05 6.19 9.96
CA GLY A 284 -4.66 6.62 9.90
C GLY A 284 -4.38 7.73 10.91
N ILE A 285 -4.21 7.37 12.19
CA ILE A 285 -4.05 8.32 13.29
C ILE A 285 -2.60 8.51 13.74
N ILE A 286 -1.70 7.61 13.36
CA ILE A 286 -0.26 7.71 13.65
C ILE A 286 0.44 8.24 12.40
N ASP A 287 1.31 9.24 12.57
CA ASP A 287 2.01 9.82 11.42
C ASP A 287 2.96 8.80 10.77
N GLY A 288 2.66 8.42 9.53
CA GLY A 288 3.47 7.49 8.73
C GLY A 288 4.63 8.16 7.98
N ARG A 289 4.82 9.48 8.12
CA ARG A 289 5.81 10.26 7.36
C ARG A 289 6.88 10.91 8.22
N ASN A 290 6.80 10.77 9.54
CA ASN A 290 7.82 11.25 10.46
C ASN A 290 8.15 10.23 11.54
N VAL A 291 9.13 10.55 12.39
CA VAL A 291 9.69 9.66 13.42
C VAL A 291 9.45 10.17 14.84
N TRP A 292 8.65 11.22 15.00
CA TRP A 292 8.38 11.79 16.32
C TRP A 292 7.39 10.93 17.10
N ALA A 293 7.61 10.85 18.42
CA ALA A 293 6.70 10.21 19.34
C ALA A 293 5.30 10.86 19.26
N SER A 294 4.28 10.02 19.14
CA SER A 294 2.89 10.48 19.09
C SER A 294 2.40 10.88 20.48
N ASP A 295 1.58 11.92 20.54
CA ASP A 295 0.80 12.27 21.75
C ASP A 295 -0.33 11.24 21.92
N ILE A 296 -0.12 10.25 22.78
CA ILE A 296 -1.05 9.13 23.00
C ILE A 296 -2.38 9.62 23.57
N GLU A 297 -2.37 10.62 24.49
CA GLU A 297 -3.61 11.14 25.07
C GLU A 297 -4.48 11.86 24.02
N ALA A 298 -3.87 12.65 23.14
CA ALA A 298 -4.59 13.25 22.02
C ALA A 298 -5.15 12.19 21.05
N LYS A 299 -4.41 11.08 20.81
CA LYS A 299 -4.89 9.96 19.97
C LYS A 299 -6.05 9.23 20.59
N LYS A 300 -6.05 9.00 21.92
CA LYS A 300 -7.20 8.42 22.63
C LYS A 300 -8.46 9.24 22.44
N VAL A 301 -8.38 10.57 22.62
CA VAL A 301 -9.52 11.46 22.40
C VAL A 301 -10.07 11.33 20.97
N LEU A 302 -9.19 11.20 19.97
CA LEU A 302 -9.61 11.00 18.59
C LEU A 302 -10.27 9.62 18.39
N ILE A 303 -9.71 8.56 18.96
CA ILE A 303 -10.27 7.20 18.91
C ILE A 303 -11.68 7.19 19.51
N ASP A 304 -11.88 7.79 20.70
CA ASP A 304 -13.19 7.86 21.36
C ASP A 304 -14.23 8.56 20.47
N LYS A 305 -13.84 9.64 19.79
CA LYS A 305 -14.74 10.30 18.82
C LYS A 305 -15.08 9.39 17.65
N LEU A 306 -14.10 8.68 17.07
CA LEU A 306 -14.34 7.77 15.94
C LEU A 306 -15.24 6.59 16.34
N LEU A 307 -15.05 6.03 17.55
CA LEU A 307 -15.86 4.93 18.08
C LEU A 307 -17.36 5.26 18.20
N ALA A 308 -17.71 6.53 18.37
CA ALA A 308 -19.12 6.97 18.37
C ALA A 308 -19.78 6.87 16.99
N HIS A 309 -18.98 6.80 15.93
CA HIS A 309 -19.44 6.88 14.55
C HIS A 309 -19.15 5.64 13.70
N THR A 310 -18.51 4.61 14.23
CA THR A 310 -18.21 3.35 13.52
C THR A 310 -18.54 2.14 14.37
N ASN A 311 -18.83 1.00 13.72
CA ASN A 311 -19.01 -0.30 14.38
C ASN A 311 -17.71 -1.09 14.48
N GLU A 312 -16.81 -0.91 13.52
CA GLU A 312 -15.47 -1.53 13.48
C GLU A 312 -14.42 -0.48 13.19
N LEU A 313 -13.39 -0.43 14.02
CA LEU A 313 -12.27 0.50 13.90
C LEU A 313 -10.95 -0.27 13.80
N VAL A 314 -10.15 0.06 12.79
CA VAL A 314 -8.76 -0.40 12.66
C VAL A 314 -7.84 0.80 12.80
N ILE A 315 -6.95 0.76 13.78
CA ILE A 315 -5.92 1.79 13.99
C ILE A 315 -4.72 1.46 13.12
N GLN A 316 -4.23 2.45 12.38
CA GLN A 316 -3.10 2.30 11.47
C GLN A 316 -2.32 3.61 11.32
N PRO A 317 -1.12 3.60 10.67
CA PRO A 317 -0.45 4.83 10.24
C PRO A 317 -1.28 5.59 9.20
N SER A 318 -1.03 6.89 9.09
CA SER A 318 -1.68 7.79 8.11
C SER A 318 -1.27 7.49 6.65
N SER A 319 -0.13 6.82 6.47
CA SER A 319 0.38 6.33 5.18
C SER A 319 1.32 5.15 5.42
N SER A 320 1.81 4.51 4.34
CA SER A 320 2.80 3.44 4.44
C SER A 320 4.04 3.89 5.21
N LEU A 321 4.54 3.05 6.12
CA LEU A 321 5.80 3.28 6.85
C LEU A 321 7.05 3.15 5.95
N LEU A 322 6.89 2.89 4.66
CA LEU A 322 7.96 2.95 3.66
C LEU A 322 8.72 4.28 3.69
N HIS A 323 8.08 5.35 4.18
CA HIS A 323 8.63 6.71 4.23
C HIS A 323 9.49 7.01 5.46
N VAL A 324 9.57 6.09 6.43
CA VAL A 324 10.32 6.26 7.68
C VAL A 324 11.40 5.20 7.85
N PRO A 325 12.43 5.43 8.70
CA PRO A 325 13.46 4.42 8.99
C PRO A 325 12.88 3.18 9.68
N VAL A 326 13.55 2.04 9.52
CA VAL A 326 13.18 0.77 10.18
C VAL A 326 13.49 0.80 11.66
N SER A 327 14.64 1.36 12.05
CA SER A 327 15.15 1.42 13.42
C SER A 327 16.03 2.64 13.62
N LEU A 328 16.13 3.08 14.87
CA LEU A 328 17.05 4.11 15.33
C LEU A 328 18.23 3.53 16.13
N ASP A 329 18.30 2.19 16.29
CA ASP A 329 19.24 1.51 17.20
C ASP A 329 20.71 1.75 16.86
N ASP A 330 21.02 1.95 15.57
CA ASP A 330 22.39 2.19 15.07
C ASP A 330 22.69 3.70 14.89
N GLU A 331 21.80 4.61 15.31
CA GLU A 331 21.98 6.05 15.19
C GLU A 331 22.62 6.64 16.45
N THR A 332 23.57 7.54 16.27
CA THR A 332 24.15 8.32 17.35
C THR A 332 23.39 9.64 17.46
N LEU A 333 22.41 9.69 18.36
CA LEU A 333 21.53 10.84 18.55
C LEU A 333 21.90 11.59 19.82
N ASP A 334 21.71 12.92 19.82
CA ASP A 334 21.70 13.71 21.05
C ASP A 334 20.56 13.20 21.96
N THR A 335 20.80 13.10 23.26
CA THR A 335 19.85 12.55 24.24
C THR A 335 18.50 13.26 24.20
N SER A 336 18.51 14.60 24.05
CA SER A 336 17.29 15.41 23.96
C SER A 336 16.45 15.14 22.72
N VAL A 337 17.10 14.75 21.61
CA VAL A 337 16.43 14.38 20.36
C VAL A 337 15.95 12.92 20.44
N GLY A 338 16.78 12.02 20.99
CA GLY A 338 16.49 10.60 21.11
C GLY A 338 15.21 10.31 21.92
N GLU A 339 14.96 11.07 22.99
CA GLU A 339 13.75 10.94 23.82
C GLU A 339 12.45 11.34 23.08
N GLY A 340 12.54 12.22 22.09
CA GLY A 340 11.40 12.65 21.28
C GLY A 340 11.12 11.75 20.06
N LEU A 341 11.99 10.76 19.78
CA LEU A 341 11.87 9.89 18.62
C LEU A 341 11.23 8.57 18.99
N SER A 342 10.32 8.08 18.16
CA SER A 342 9.74 6.75 18.29
C SER A 342 9.23 6.25 16.95
N LEU A 343 9.34 4.94 16.72
CA LEU A 343 8.84 4.33 15.50
C LEU A 343 7.35 4.02 15.60
N SER A 344 6.64 4.29 14.51
CA SER A 344 5.18 4.18 14.42
C SER A 344 4.59 2.83 14.83
N LEU A 345 5.31 1.70 14.64
CA LEU A 345 4.84 0.37 15.06
C LEU A 345 4.56 0.27 16.56
N ILE A 346 5.41 0.89 17.39
CA ILE A 346 5.25 0.91 18.85
C ILE A 346 3.95 1.64 19.20
N HIS A 347 3.71 2.80 18.58
CA HIS A 347 2.53 3.61 18.84
C HIS A 347 1.23 2.98 18.36
N ILE A 348 1.24 2.23 17.25
CA ILE A 348 0.07 1.47 16.79
C ILE A 348 -0.33 0.46 17.85
N SER A 349 0.66 -0.31 18.33
CA SER A 349 0.47 -1.33 19.36
C SER A 349 0.00 -0.75 20.69
N ASP A 350 0.63 0.32 21.16
CA ASP A 350 0.30 0.95 22.45
C ASP A 350 -1.04 1.69 22.41
N GLY A 351 -1.33 2.43 21.33
CA GLY A 351 -2.60 3.11 21.14
C GLY A 351 -3.80 2.16 21.18
N ALA A 352 -3.68 0.99 20.56
CA ALA A 352 -4.72 -0.03 20.59
C ALA A 352 -4.91 -0.64 21.99
N ARG A 353 -3.80 -0.96 22.68
CA ARG A 353 -3.85 -1.55 24.05
C ARG A 353 -4.49 -0.61 25.05
N GLU A 354 -4.24 0.69 24.92
CA GLU A 354 -4.78 1.68 25.85
C GLU A 354 -6.22 2.07 25.52
N ALA A 355 -6.63 2.04 24.26
CA ALA A 355 -8.04 2.24 23.88
C ALA A 355 -8.94 1.06 24.29
N CYS A 356 -8.37 -0.12 24.56
CA CYS A 356 -9.08 -1.29 25.08
C CYS A 356 -9.15 -1.35 26.62
N ARG A 357 -8.48 -0.45 27.33
CA ARG A 357 -8.54 -0.30 28.80
C ARG A 357 -9.56 0.74 29.21
#